data_e1cfb6ba4573645633be8400e0922514
#
_entry.id   e1cfb6ba4573645633be8400e0922514
#
_cell.length_a   1.000
_cell.length_b   1.000
_cell.length_c   1.000
_cell.angle_alpha   90.00
_cell.angle_beta   90.00
_cell.angle_gamma   90.00
#
_symmetry.space_group_name_H-M   'P 1'
#
loop_
_entity.id
_entity.type
_entity.pdbx_description
1 polymer ?
#
loop_
_entity_poly.entity_id
_entity_poly.type
_entity_poly.pdbx_seq_one_letter_code
_entity_poly.pdbx_strand_id
1 'polypeptide(L)'
;GMTIKLYQYQTCPFCTKTRCFLLAHGIPFENIEVHPIFKKEMKFSKYKKVPLVTVEKNGEVLELRDSSLIISILSSYIINEGMNITELLKRYPTTTVVGEDGKSKQETLNKHWLISDEADLATVENDARKEEAEWRFWADDYLVHLISPNVYRTYREAYQAFDYHVKQGRFNGTWEGVVAKYLGSIAMWGIAKRLKTKYKLDENVRLDLYKACNKWTEAIGKGRTFMGGSKPNLADVSVFGVLSVMENLDSFHDVLTHTNIKKWYYKTKQAIEDHGGQTLNHKYYDQLVSKTC
;
A
#
# COMPACT_ATOMS: atom_id res chain seq x y z
N GLY A 1 -12.87 22.22 -7.14
CA GLY A 1 -11.82 21.23 -7.19
C GLY A 1 -11.89 20.31 -5.98
N MET A 2 -11.19 19.21 -6.07
CA MET A 2 -11.09 18.22 -5.00
C MET A 2 -9.67 18.32 -4.42
N THR A 3 -9.54 18.44 -3.10
CA THR A 3 -8.25 18.47 -2.41
C THR A 3 -8.05 17.17 -1.65
N ILE A 4 -6.94 16.48 -1.91
CA ILE A 4 -6.62 15.19 -1.30
C ILE A 4 -5.41 15.38 -0.38
N LYS A 5 -5.54 14.91 0.86
CA LYS A 5 -4.45 14.85 1.84
C LYS A 5 -4.23 13.41 2.28
N LEU A 6 -2.98 12.99 2.29
CA LEU A 6 -2.56 11.67 2.77
C LEU A 6 -1.81 11.82 4.09
N TYR A 7 -2.39 11.27 5.15
CA TYR A 7 -1.77 11.18 6.48
C TYR A 7 -1.08 9.83 6.59
N GLN A 8 0.24 9.81 6.78
CA GLN A 8 1.03 8.61 6.60
C GLN A 8 2.28 8.53 7.48
N TYR A 9 2.90 7.34 7.45
CA TYR A 9 4.32 7.13 7.78
C TYR A 9 5.09 6.79 6.51
N GLN A 10 6.25 7.41 6.33
CA GLN A 10 7.08 7.20 5.12
C GLN A 10 7.48 5.73 4.91
N THR A 11 7.66 4.99 5.98
CA THR A 11 8.16 3.61 5.99
C THR A 11 7.10 2.55 6.24
N CYS A 12 5.83 2.92 6.23
CA CYS A 12 4.71 2.00 6.37
C CYS A 12 4.32 1.40 5.01
N PRO A 13 4.24 0.06 4.86
CA PRO A 13 3.90 -0.56 3.57
C PRO A 13 2.49 -0.22 3.09
N PHE A 14 1.52 -0.07 3.97
CA PHE A 14 0.16 0.35 3.61
C PHE A 14 0.10 1.79 3.14
N CYS A 15 0.88 2.67 3.78
CA CYS A 15 1.01 4.07 3.37
C CYS A 15 1.73 4.19 2.03
N THR A 16 2.81 3.44 1.84
CA THR A 16 3.58 3.42 0.59
C THR A 16 2.74 2.93 -0.57
N LYS A 17 1.96 1.90 -0.37
CA LYS A 17 1.01 1.39 -1.37
C LYS A 17 0.02 2.47 -1.82
N THR A 18 -0.55 3.21 -0.88
CA THR A 18 -1.48 4.32 -1.16
C THR A 18 -0.78 5.47 -1.88
N ARG A 19 0.39 5.85 -1.42
CA ARG A 19 1.21 6.91 -2.05
C ARG A 19 1.61 6.54 -3.48
N CYS A 20 2.04 5.30 -3.70
CA CYS A 20 2.39 4.81 -5.03
C CYS A 20 1.20 4.84 -5.99
N PHE A 21 0.00 4.50 -5.50
CA PHE A 21 -1.22 4.62 -6.28
C PHE A 21 -1.47 6.06 -6.73
N LEU A 22 -1.41 7.01 -5.81
CA LEU A 22 -1.62 8.43 -6.13
C LEU A 22 -0.59 8.94 -7.14
N LEU A 23 0.69 8.58 -6.96
CA LEU A 23 1.77 8.94 -7.88
C LEU A 23 1.60 8.28 -9.24
N ALA A 24 1.30 6.99 -9.29
CA ALA A 24 1.14 6.25 -10.56
C ALA A 24 0.03 6.82 -11.44
N HIS A 25 -0.99 7.38 -10.84
CA HIS A 25 -2.12 8.00 -11.54
C HIS A 25 -1.98 9.52 -11.65
N GLY A 26 -0.85 10.10 -11.17
CA GLY A 26 -0.62 11.55 -11.20
C GLY A 26 -1.66 12.36 -10.43
N ILE A 27 -2.31 11.77 -9.45
CA ILE A 27 -3.31 12.44 -8.62
C ILE A 27 -2.60 13.38 -7.65
N PRO A 28 -2.86 14.70 -7.70
CA PRO A 28 -2.25 15.64 -6.76
C PRO A 28 -2.72 15.38 -5.33
N PHE A 29 -1.80 15.40 -4.40
CA PHE A 29 -2.12 15.26 -2.98
C PHE A 29 -1.08 15.95 -2.11
N GLU A 30 -1.51 16.37 -0.93
CA GLU A 30 -0.63 16.84 0.13
C GLU A 30 -0.23 15.66 1.00
N ASN A 31 1.08 15.45 1.15
CA ASN A 31 1.63 14.36 1.94
C ASN A 31 1.94 14.86 3.36
N ILE A 32 1.27 14.32 4.37
CA ILE A 32 1.42 14.73 5.76
C ILE A 32 2.03 13.58 6.55
N GLU A 33 3.28 13.77 6.97
CA GLU A 33 3.97 12.82 7.83
C GLU A 33 3.44 12.93 9.25
N VAL A 34 2.92 11.83 9.78
CA VAL A 34 2.29 11.79 11.10
C VAL A 34 3.33 11.46 12.17
N HIS A 35 3.28 12.18 13.30
CA HIS A 35 4.12 11.87 14.44
C HIS A 35 3.69 10.51 15.04
N PRO A 36 4.59 9.51 15.13
CA PRO A 36 4.19 8.14 15.44
C PRO A 36 3.64 7.94 16.86
N ILE A 37 4.00 8.82 17.79
CA ILE A 37 3.58 8.72 19.20
C ILE A 37 2.36 9.62 19.45
N PHE A 38 2.48 10.92 19.17
CA PHE A 38 1.47 11.91 19.54
C PHE A 38 0.37 12.09 18.50
N LYS A 39 0.62 11.73 17.23
CA LYS A 39 -0.32 11.80 16.10
C LYS A 39 -1.07 13.15 16.04
N LYS A 40 -0.33 14.24 16.28
CA LYS A 40 -0.88 15.60 16.36
C LYS A 40 -1.61 16.02 15.09
N GLU A 41 -1.12 15.57 13.95
CA GLU A 41 -1.65 15.87 12.62
C GLU A 41 -3.02 15.24 12.39
N MET A 42 -3.39 14.23 13.17
CA MET A 42 -4.65 13.48 13.08
C MET A 42 -5.62 13.80 14.23
N LYS A 43 -5.44 14.89 14.96
CA LYS A 43 -6.33 15.29 16.08
C LYS A 43 -7.78 15.47 15.67
N PHE A 44 -8.03 15.89 14.43
CA PHE A 44 -9.37 16.12 13.89
C PHE A 44 -10.17 14.83 13.69
N SER A 45 -9.51 13.68 13.61
CA SER A 45 -10.14 12.38 13.33
C SER A 45 -10.21 11.50 14.58
N LYS A 46 -11.28 10.73 14.70
CA LYS A 46 -11.39 9.64 15.68
C LYS A 46 -10.55 8.44 15.27
N TYR A 47 -10.26 8.30 13.98
CA TYR A 47 -9.41 7.25 13.44
C TYR A 47 -7.95 7.61 13.63
N LYS A 48 -7.18 6.73 14.25
CA LYS A 48 -5.78 6.98 14.62
C LYS A 48 -4.77 6.06 13.94
N LYS A 49 -5.19 5.37 12.89
CA LYS A 49 -4.31 4.53 12.07
C LYS A 49 -3.94 5.26 10.78
N VAL A 50 -2.84 4.85 10.19
CA VAL A 50 -2.38 5.32 8.88
C VAL A 50 -2.42 4.16 7.87
N PRO A 51 -2.64 4.39 6.58
CA PRO A 51 -2.93 5.68 5.97
C PRO A 51 -4.37 6.16 6.25
N LEU A 52 -4.51 7.46 6.34
CA LEU A 52 -5.81 8.15 6.30
C LEU A 52 -5.77 9.13 5.13
N VAL A 53 -6.78 9.11 4.29
CA VAL A 53 -6.95 10.09 3.22
C VAL A 53 -8.16 10.95 3.52
N THR A 54 -8.00 12.26 3.43
CA THR A 54 -9.12 13.19 3.43
C THR A 54 -9.34 13.72 2.02
N VAL A 55 -10.61 13.73 1.61
CA VAL A 55 -11.05 14.32 0.35
C VAL A 55 -11.95 15.50 0.68
N GLU A 56 -11.51 16.70 0.32
CA GLU A 56 -12.28 17.90 0.48
C GLU A 56 -12.85 18.36 -0.85
N LYS A 57 -14.16 18.57 -0.88
CA LYS A 57 -14.88 19.07 -2.05
C LYS A 57 -16.05 19.94 -1.60
N ASN A 58 -16.12 21.17 -2.10
CA ASN A 58 -17.19 22.14 -1.79
C ASN A 58 -17.37 22.42 -0.29
N GLY A 59 -16.28 22.42 0.48
CA GLY A 59 -16.29 22.63 1.91
C GLY A 59 -16.66 21.42 2.77
N GLU A 60 -16.98 20.31 2.15
CA GLU A 60 -17.20 19.03 2.83
C GLU A 60 -15.92 18.20 2.83
N VAL A 61 -15.61 17.59 3.98
CA VAL A 61 -14.44 16.73 4.16
C VAL A 61 -14.90 15.30 4.42
N LEU A 62 -14.46 14.37 3.55
CA LEU A 62 -14.70 12.95 3.70
C LEU A 62 -13.40 12.26 4.11
N GLU A 63 -13.45 11.44 5.14
CA GLU A 63 -12.34 10.57 5.55
C GLU A 63 -12.44 9.20 4.88
N LEU A 64 -11.35 8.78 4.23
CA LEU A 64 -11.19 7.44 3.65
C LEU A 64 -10.14 6.67 4.44
N ARG A 65 -10.48 5.49 4.88
CA ARG A 65 -9.67 4.62 5.74
C ARG A 65 -9.38 3.32 5.04
N ASP A 66 -8.33 2.61 5.47
CA ASP A 66 -7.84 1.37 4.86
C ASP A 66 -7.25 1.61 3.47
N SER A 67 -5.99 1.25 3.31
CA SER A 67 -5.24 1.52 2.07
C SER A 67 -5.88 0.91 0.82
N SER A 68 -6.37 -0.32 0.91
CA SER A 68 -7.00 -1.00 -0.23
C SER A 68 -8.36 -0.41 -0.56
N LEU A 69 -9.14 -0.02 0.46
CA LEU A 69 -10.41 0.68 0.27
C LEU A 69 -10.21 2.07 -0.34
N ILE A 70 -9.23 2.83 0.15
CA ILE A 70 -8.85 4.14 -0.41
C ILE A 70 -8.57 4.01 -1.92
N ILE A 71 -7.72 3.07 -2.28
CA ILE A 71 -7.36 2.81 -3.68
C ILE A 71 -8.58 2.42 -4.50
N SER A 72 -9.41 1.53 -4.00
CA SER A 72 -10.62 1.07 -4.71
C SER A 72 -11.64 2.17 -4.89
N ILE A 73 -11.89 3.00 -3.87
CA ILE A 73 -12.85 4.10 -3.96
C ILE A 73 -12.38 5.16 -4.97
N LEU A 74 -11.11 5.58 -4.88
CA LEU A 74 -10.57 6.57 -5.81
C LEU A 74 -10.51 6.04 -7.24
N SER A 75 -10.15 4.77 -7.42
CA SER A 75 -10.18 4.10 -8.73
C SER A 75 -11.60 4.03 -9.29
N SER A 76 -12.56 3.62 -8.48
CA SER A 76 -13.98 3.53 -8.88
C SER A 76 -14.55 4.91 -9.21
N TYR A 77 -14.14 5.95 -8.49
CA TYR A 77 -14.51 7.34 -8.79
C TYR A 77 -13.99 7.77 -10.17
N ILE A 78 -12.77 7.38 -10.52
CA ILE A 78 -12.19 7.68 -11.85
C ILE A 78 -12.94 6.95 -12.97
N ILE A 79 -13.35 5.70 -12.73
CA ILE A 79 -14.07 4.88 -13.69
C ILE A 79 -15.51 5.37 -13.92
N ASN A 80 -16.21 5.73 -12.85
CA ASN A 80 -17.65 6.01 -12.89
C ASN A 80 -17.94 7.49 -13.03
N GLU A 81 -18.21 7.90 -14.23
CA GLU A 81 -18.62 9.26 -14.55
C GLU A 81 -19.91 9.66 -13.80
N GLY A 82 -19.84 10.75 -13.05
CA GLY A 82 -21.01 11.31 -12.37
C GLY A 82 -21.38 10.66 -11.04
N MET A 83 -20.69 9.61 -10.61
CA MET A 83 -20.91 9.02 -9.29
C MET A 83 -20.10 9.78 -8.24
N ASN A 84 -20.74 10.12 -7.14
CA ASN A 84 -20.06 10.82 -6.07
C ASN A 84 -19.35 9.84 -5.13
N ILE A 85 -18.25 10.29 -4.48
CA ILE A 85 -17.45 9.43 -3.61
C ILE A 85 -18.25 8.88 -2.43
N THR A 86 -19.19 9.65 -1.88
CA THR A 86 -20.04 9.20 -0.79
C THR A 86 -20.96 8.06 -1.23
N GLU A 87 -21.50 8.11 -2.44
CA GLU A 87 -22.30 7.02 -3.02
C GLU A 87 -21.45 5.77 -3.27
N LEU A 88 -20.22 5.95 -3.76
CA LEU A 88 -19.27 4.84 -3.94
C LEU A 88 -18.93 4.19 -2.61
N LEU A 89 -18.70 4.98 -1.56
CA LEU A 89 -18.38 4.46 -0.23
C LEU A 89 -19.48 3.55 0.32
N LYS A 90 -20.75 3.86 0.05
CA LYS A 90 -21.90 3.02 0.44
C LYS A 90 -21.89 1.64 -0.23
N ARG A 91 -21.24 1.49 -1.37
CA ARG A 91 -21.11 0.23 -2.09
C ARG A 91 -19.98 -0.67 -1.56
N TYR A 92 -19.26 -0.19 -0.56
CA TYR A 92 -18.25 -0.94 0.20
C TYR A 92 -18.70 -1.13 1.65
N PRO A 93 -19.72 -1.98 1.90
CA PRO A 93 -20.27 -2.15 3.23
C PRO A 93 -19.29 -2.86 4.15
N THR A 94 -19.28 -2.45 5.42
CA THR A 94 -18.53 -3.13 6.46
C THR A 94 -19.36 -4.21 7.11
N THR A 95 -18.68 -5.28 7.55
CA THR A 95 -19.26 -6.36 8.34
C THR A 95 -18.39 -6.62 9.56
N THR A 96 -18.98 -7.21 10.59
CA THR A 96 -18.24 -7.63 11.78
C THR A 96 -17.67 -9.01 11.56
N VAL A 97 -16.35 -9.15 11.68
CA VAL A 97 -15.64 -10.42 11.57
C VAL A 97 -15.01 -10.74 12.92
N VAL A 98 -15.12 -12.00 13.35
CA VAL A 98 -14.45 -12.49 14.57
C VAL A 98 -13.13 -13.13 14.16
N GLY A 99 -12.02 -12.60 14.67
CA GLY A 99 -10.69 -13.16 14.43
C GLY A 99 -10.43 -14.46 15.18
N GLU A 100 -9.33 -15.13 14.86
CA GLU A 100 -8.89 -16.35 15.56
C GLU A 100 -8.63 -16.10 17.06
N ASP A 101 -8.34 -14.85 17.43
CA ASP A 101 -8.15 -14.40 18.81
C ASP A 101 -9.49 -14.14 19.55
N GLY A 102 -10.63 -14.39 18.91
CA GLY A 102 -11.97 -14.15 19.45
C GLY A 102 -12.40 -12.68 19.47
N LYS A 103 -11.57 -11.75 18.97
CA LYS A 103 -11.89 -10.32 18.90
C LYS A 103 -12.67 -9.99 17.65
N SER A 104 -13.71 -9.17 17.82
CA SER A 104 -14.50 -8.64 16.71
C SER A 104 -13.82 -7.43 16.10
N LYS A 105 -13.80 -7.35 14.77
CA LYS A 105 -13.36 -6.17 14.02
C LYS A 105 -14.30 -5.89 12.85
N GLN A 106 -14.38 -4.63 12.46
CA GLN A 106 -15.08 -4.25 11.23
C GLN A 106 -14.19 -4.48 10.03
N GLU A 107 -14.72 -5.10 9.01
CA GLU A 107 -13.99 -5.40 7.78
C GLU A 107 -14.86 -5.11 6.55
N THR A 108 -14.24 -4.57 5.49
CA THR A 108 -14.87 -4.37 4.20
C THR A 108 -14.52 -5.53 3.28
N LEU A 109 -15.49 -6.39 2.96
CA LEU A 109 -15.23 -7.66 2.27
C LEU A 109 -14.85 -7.47 0.79
N ASN A 110 -15.39 -6.45 0.13
CA ASN A 110 -15.17 -6.21 -1.31
C ASN A 110 -14.14 -5.11 -1.60
N LYS A 111 -13.28 -4.79 -0.65
CA LYS A 111 -12.35 -3.67 -0.77
C LYS A 111 -11.29 -3.78 -1.87
N HIS A 112 -11.08 -4.97 -2.42
CA HIS A 112 -10.15 -5.19 -3.53
C HIS A 112 -10.82 -5.11 -4.90
N TRP A 113 -12.15 -5.01 -4.94
CA TRP A 113 -12.92 -4.93 -6.18
C TRP A 113 -13.25 -3.50 -6.55
N LEU A 114 -13.25 -3.21 -7.84
CA LEU A 114 -13.70 -1.92 -8.35
C LEU A 114 -15.19 -1.97 -8.67
N ILE A 115 -15.87 -0.86 -8.40
CA ILE A 115 -17.27 -0.68 -8.75
C ILE A 115 -17.34 -0.07 -10.14
N SER A 116 -18.14 -0.68 -11.03
CA SER A 116 -18.45 -0.14 -12.35
C SER A 116 -19.93 -0.37 -12.64
N ASP A 117 -20.61 0.68 -13.09
CA ASP A 117 -22.01 0.62 -13.50
C ASP A 117 -22.17 0.26 -14.99
N GLU A 118 -21.10 0.22 -15.76
CA GLU A 118 -21.15 -0.18 -17.16
C GLU A 118 -21.38 -1.68 -17.29
N ALA A 119 -22.61 -2.06 -17.59
CA ALA A 119 -23.02 -3.45 -17.81
C ALA A 119 -22.34 -4.12 -19.03
N ASP A 120 -21.63 -3.33 -19.85
CA ASP A 120 -21.00 -3.75 -21.10
C ASP A 120 -19.46 -3.95 -21.02
N LEU A 121 -18.86 -3.84 -19.84
CA LEU A 121 -17.47 -4.27 -19.63
C LEU A 121 -17.43 -5.80 -19.67
N ALA A 122 -17.55 -6.33 -20.89
CA ALA A 122 -17.68 -7.74 -21.17
C ALA A 122 -16.47 -8.54 -20.67
N THR A 123 -16.74 -9.70 -20.21
CA THR A 123 -15.97 -10.93 -19.96
C THR A 123 -14.41 -10.83 -19.90
N VAL A 124 -13.73 -10.12 -20.80
CA VAL A 124 -12.25 -9.97 -20.81
C VAL A 124 -11.80 -8.99 -19.73
N GLU A 125 -12.50 -7.90 -19.52
CA GLU A 125 -12.19 -6.97 -18.42
C GLU A 125 -12.53 -7.58 -17.06
N ASN A 126 -13.56 -8.41 -16.97
CA ASN A 126 -13.91 -9.12 -15.74
C ASN A 126 -12.80 -10.08 -15.29
N ASP A 127 -12.16 -10.82 -16.20
CA ASP A 127 -11.05 -11.72 -15.83
C ASP A 127 -9.80 -10.95 -15.43
N ALA A 128 -9.46 -9.88 -16.12
CA ALA A 128 -8.35 -9.00 -15.78
C ALA A 128 -8.59 -8.29 -14.43
N ARG A 129 -9.79 -7.82 -14.16
CA ARG A 129 -10.16 -7.21 -12.87
C ARG A 129 -10.17 -8.23 -11.75
N LYS A 130 -10.58 -9.46 -12.03
CA LYS A 130 -10.52 -10.55 -11.04
C LYS A 130 -9.08 -10.89 -10.68
N GLU A 131 -8.20 -11.07 -11.64
CA GLU A 131 -6.78 -11.32 -11.41
C GLU A 131 -6.15 -10.19 -10.57
N GLU A 132 -6.44 -8.93 -10.94
CA GLU A 132 -5.98 -7.75 -10.19
C GLU A 132 -6.45 -7.78 -8.73
N ALA A 133 -7.74 -8.04 -8.50
CA ALA A 133 -8.30 -8.11 -7.15
C ALA A 133 -7.70 -9.25 -6.32
N GLU A 134 -7.50 -10.41 -6.90
CA GLU A 134 -6.91 -11.58 -6.24
C GLU A 134 -5.47 -11.30 -5.80
N TRP A 135 -4.65 -10.66 -6.65
CA TRP A 135 -3.28 -10.31 -6.31
C TRP A 135 -3.19 -9.13 -5.35
N ARG A 136 -4.11 -8.18 -5.39
CA ARG A 136 -4.23 -7.14 -4.37
C ARG A 136 -4.56 -7.75 -3.00
N PHE A 137 -5.48 -8.71 -2.97
CA PHE A 137 -5.78 -9.47 -1.76
C PHE A 137 -4.55 -10.22 -1.25
N TRP A 138 -3.83 -10.92 -2.12
CA TRP A 138 -2.61 -11.64 -1.76
C TRP A 138 -1.55 -10.70 -1.16
N ALA A 139 -1.39 -9.50 -1.70
CA ALA A 139 -0.47 -8.51 -1.15
C ALA A 139 -0.83 -8.11 0.29
N ASP A 140 -2.11 -7.94 0.58
CA ASP A 140 -2.59 -7.55 1.92
C ASP A 140 -2.65 -8.73 2.90
N ASP A 141 -3.03 -9.91 2.43
CA ASP A 141 -3.24 -11.09 3.27
C ASP A 141 -1.95 -11.87 3.55
N TYR A 142 -1.00 -11.85 2.62
CA TYR A 142 0.22 -12.62 2.72
C TYR A 142 1.50 -11.80 2.62
N LEU A 143 1.74 -11.13 1.48
CA LEU A 143 3.02 -10.49 1.20
C LEU A 143 3.42 -9.47 2.27
N VAL A 144 2.50 -8.63 2.69
CA VAL A 144 2.76 -7.58 3.70
C VAL A 144 3.23 -8.17 5.03
N HIS A 145 2.80 -9.37 5.38
CA HIS A 145 3.19 -10.05 6.62
C HIS A 145 4.59 -10.65 6.58
N LEU A 146 5.23 -10.71 5.42
CA LEU A 146 6.63 -11.10 5.27
C LEU A 146 7.61 -9.94 5.52
N ILE A 147 7.12 -8.69 5.51
CA ILE A 147 7.98 -7.51 5.55
C ILE A 147 8.67 -7.38 6.92
N SER A 148 7.90 -7.21 8.00
CA SER A 148 8.47 -7.03 9.34
C SER A 148 9.37 -8.18 9.80
N PRO A 149 9.01 -9.47 9.62
CA PRO A 149 9.91 -10.57 9.96
C PRO A 149 11.24 -10.56 9.20
N ASN A 150 11.26 -10.07 7.96
CA ASN A 150 12.48 -9.96 7.16
C ASN A 150 13.28 -8.70 7.47
N VAL A 151 12.62 -7.57 7.67
CA VAL A 151 13.27 -6.28 7.99
C VAL A 151 13.92 -6.31 9.36
N TYR A 152 13.31 -6.97 10.32
CA TYR A 152 13.77 -7.09 11.70
C TYR A 152 14.25 -8.52 12.05
N ARG A 153 14.73 -9.25 11.05
CA ARG A 153 15.12 -10.66 11.18
C ARG A 153 16.21 -10.90 12.23
N THR A 154 17.25 -10.08 12.21
CA THR A 154 18.31 -10.06 13.18
C THR A 154 18.36 -8.73 13.91
N TYR A 155 19.03 -8.68 15.08
CA TYR A 155 19.21 -7.40 15.76
C TYR A 155 19.93 -6.36 14.89
N ARG A 156 20.93 -6.76 14.14
CA ARG A 156 21.67 -5.87 13.21
C ARG A 156 20.74 -5.30 12.14
N GLU A 157 19.92 -6.14 11.51
CA GLU A 157 18.96 -5.70 10.50
C GLU A 157 17.88 -4.80 11.12
N ALA A 158 17.40 -5.12 12.32
CA ALA A 158 16.46 -4.28 13.04
C ALA A 158 17.05 -2.90 13.37
N TYR A 159 18.30 -2.84 13.81
CA TYR A 159 19.00 -1.57 14.05
C TYR A 159 19.14 -0.76 12.74
N GLN A 160 19.53 -1.40 11.64
CA GLN A 160 19.62 -0.78 10.32
C GLN A 160 18.26 -0.18 9.90
N ALA A 161 17.18 -0.92 10.09
CA ALA A 161 15.83 -0.45 9.75
C ALA A 161 15.42 0.76 10.58
N PHE A 162 15.68 0.76 11.89
CA PHE A 162 15.37 1.90 12.76
C PHE A 162 16.26 3.11 12.49
N ASP A 163 17.51 2.92 12.16
CA ASP A 163 18.38 4.02 11.71
C ASP A 163 17.80 4.69 10.46
N TYR A 164 17.34 3.90 9.51
CA TYR A 164 16.68 4.40 8.31
C TYR A 164 15.35 5.10 8.65
N HIS A 165 14.48 4.52 9.48
CA HIS A 165 13.21 5.11 9.90
C HIS A 165 13.41 6.46 10.59
N VAL A 166 14.40 6.58 11.45
CA VAL A 166 14.73 7.83 12.14
C VAL A 166 15.18 8.90 11.15
N LYS A 167 16.00 8.54 10.15
CA LYS A 167 16.48 9.46 9.12
C LYS A 167 15.33 9.93 8.20
N GLN A 168 14.35 9.08 7.93
CA GLN A 168 13.19 9.41 7.10
C GLN A 168 12.08 10.11 7.89
N GLY A 169 12.03 9.96 9.21
CA GLY A 169 11.03 10.55 10.09
C GLY A 169 11.48 11.86 10.73
N ARG A 170 10.66 12.33 11.70
CA ARG A 170 10.89 13.61 12.40
C ARG A 170 11.94 13.54 13.52
N PHE A 171 12.49 12.37 13.79
CA PHE A 171 13.40 12.15 14.91
C PHE A 171 14.88 12.27 14.58
N ASN A 172 15.22 12.51 13.32
CA ASN A 172 16.61 12.60 12.89
C ASN A 172 17.33 13.76 13.60
N GLY A 173 18.49 13.45 14.20
CA GLY A 173 19.29 14.42 14.96
C GLY A 173 18.77 14.76 16.37
N THR A 174 17.70 14.08 16.83
CA THR A 174 17.15 14.28 18.18
C THR A 174 17.57 13.16 19.13
N TRP A 175 17.49 13.42 20.45
CA TRP A 175 17.76 12.37 21.45
C TRP A 175 16.69 11.27 21.43
N GLU A 176 15.43 11.61 21.11
CA GLU A 176 14.34 10.65 20.87
C GLU A 176 14.69 9.68 19.73
N GLY A 177 15.33 10.18 18.68
CA GLY A 177 15.82 9.36 17.58
C GLY A 177 16.87 8.34 18.03
N VAL A 178 17.79 8.73 18.90
CA VAL A 178 18.81 7.82 19.47
C VAL A 178 18.14 6.74 20.30
N VAL A 179 17.23 7.11 21.18
CA VAL A 179 16.47 6.16 22.01
C VAL A 179 15.66 5.21 21.13
N ALA A 180 14.99 5.73 20.10
CA ALA A 180 14.21 4.92 19.17
C ALA A 180 15.05 3.89 18.43
N LYS A 181 16.28 4.22 18.00
CA LYS A 181 17.19 3.27 17.36
C LYS A 181 17.50 2.06 18.24
N TYR A 182 17.82 2.28 19.50
CA TYR A 182 18.21 1.21 20.40
C TYR A 182 17.01 0.43 20.93
N LEU A 183 16.05 1.10 21.54
CA LEU A 183 14.88 0.45 22.14
C LEU A 183 13.92 -0.11 21.09
N GLY A 184 13.68 0.63 20.03
CA GLY A 184 12.84 0.20 18.92
C GLY A 184 13.41 -1.02 18.21
N SER A 185 14.71 -1.06 17.98
CA SER A 185 15.40 -2.21 17.35
C SER A 185 15.22 -3.49 18.16
N ILE A 186 15.40 -3.42 19.46
CA ILE A 186 15.21 -4.57 20.37
C ILE A 186 13.75 -5.02 20.37
N ALA A 187 12.81 -4.07 20.51
CA ALA A 187 11.38 -4.36 20.53
C ALA A 187 10.91 -5.02 19.23
N MET A 188 11.28 -4.46 18.08
CA MET A 188 10.84 -4.98 16.78
C MET A 188 11.53 -6.30 16.41
N TRP A 189 12.76 -6.51 16.84
CA TRP A 189 13.40 -7.81 16.70
C TRP A 189 12.63 -8.89 17.48
N GLY A 190 12.21 -8.60 18.71
CA GLY A 190 11.37 -9.50 19.50
C GLY A 190 9.99 -9.73 18.89
N ILE A 191 9.35 -8.67 18.40
CA ILE A 191 8.04 -8.74 17.72
C ILE A 191 8.14 -9.54 16.42
N ALA A 192 9.19 -9.39 15.64
CA ALA A 192 9.41 -10.15 14.42
C ALA A 192 9.42 -11.67 14.66
N LYS A 193 10.03 -12.11 15.75
CA LYS A 193 10.00 -13.53 16.15
C LYS A 193 8.59 -14.02 16.47
N ARG A 194 7.76 -13.19 17.11
CA ARG A 194 6.34 -13.52 17.37
C ARG A 194 5.53 -13.58 16.09
N LEU A 195 5.73 -12.65 15.16
CA LEU A 195 5.05 -12.59 13.87
C LEU A 195 5.39 -13.80 13.01
N LYS A 196 6.64 -14.27 13.04
CA LYS A 196 7.07 -15.49 12.38
C LYS A 196 6.22 -16.69 12.82
N THR A 197 5.98 -16.84 14.12
CA THR A 197 5.13 -17.89 14.67
C THR A 197 3.67 -17.68 14.34
N LYS A 198 3.14 -16.46 14.52
CA LYS A 198 1.74 -16.10 14.27
C LYS A 198 1.30 -16.40 12.83
N TYR A 199 2.14 -16.08 11.86
CA TYR A 199 1.85 -16.27 10.43
C TYR A 199 2.38 -17.60 9.88
N LYS A 200 2.87 -18.50 10.73
CA LYS A 200 3.38 -19.82 10.36
C LYS A 200 4.43 -19.77 9.26
N LEU A 201 5.35 -18.82 9.37
CA LEU A 201 6.43 -18.62 8.40
C LEU A 201 7.53 -19.68 8.60
N ASP A 202 8.31 -19.91 7.53
CA ASP A 202 9.47 -20.79 7.55
C ASP A 202 10.46 -20.39 8.66
N GLU A 203 11.25 -21.32 9.15
CA GLU A 203 12.38 -21.07 10.08
C GLU A 203 13.29 -19.98 9.50
N ASN A 204 13.57 -20.05 8.20
CA ASN A 204 14.21 -18.97 7.47
C ASN A 204 13.16 -18.13 6.72
N VAL A 205 12.72 -17.04 7.34
CA VAL A 205 11.70 -16.14 6.78
C VAL A 205 12.11 -15.52 5.44
N ARG A 206 13.43 -15.44 5.16
CA ARG A 206 13.96 -14.95 3.90
C ARG A 206 13.60 -15.87 2.72
N LEU A 207 13.52 -17.16 2.96
CA LEU A 207 13.07 -18.13 1.94
C LEU A 207 11.61 -17.90 1.55
N ASP A 208 10.74 -17.62 2.52
CA ASP A 208 9.34 -17.28 2.23
C ASP A 208 9.23 -16.03 1.37
N LEU A 209 10.05 -15.01 1.65
CA LEU A 209 10.10 -13.79 0.85
C LEU A 209 10.56 -14.07 -0.58
N TYR A 210 11.59 -14.89 -0.78
CA TYR A 210 12.05 -15.29 -2.12
C TYR A 210 10.99 -16.05 -2.89
N LYS A 211 10.31 -16.99 -2.24
CA LYS A 211 9.20 -17.74 -2.85
C LYS A 211 8.04 -16.81 -3.25
N ALA A 212 7.72 -15.85 -2.43
CA ALA A 212 6.67 -14.87 -2.74
C ALA A 212 7.04 -14.02 -3.97
N CYS A 213 8.26 -13.51 -4.02
CA CYS A 213 8.75 -12.73 -5.17
C CYS A 213 8.75 -13.56 -6.46
N ASN A 214 9.19 -14.82 -6.40
CA ASN A 214 9.17 -15.71 -7.54
C ASN A 214 7.75 -16.08 -7.97
N LYS A 215 6.85 -16.34 -7.03
CA LYS A 215 5.43 -16.56 -7.33
C LYS A 215 4.82 -15.40 -8.11
N TRP A 216 5.13 -14.17 -7.70
CA TRP A 216 4.67 -12.96 -8.38
C TRP A 216 5.20 -12.88 -9.82
N THR A 217 6.49 -13.02 -10.02
CA THR A 217 7.11 -12.91 -11.35
C THR A 217 6.70 -14.07 -12.28
N GLU A 218 6.54 -15.28 -11.76
CA GLU A 218 6.05 -16.42 -12.50
C GLU A 218 4.60 -16.22 -12.97
N ALA A 219 3.75 -15.63 -12.12
CA ALA A 219 2.37 -15.34 -12.47
C ALA A 219 2.26 -14.28 -13.58
N ILE A 220 3.13 -13.27 -13.60
CA ILE A 220 3.23 -12.31 -14.69
C ILE A 220 3.63 -13.03 -15.99
N GLY A 221 4.57 -13.96 -15.90
CA GLY A 221 5.07 -14.74 -17.02
C GLY A 221 5.95 -13.94 -17.99
N LYS A 222 6.32 -14.56 -19.09
CA LYS A 222 7.24 -13.97 -20.07
C LYS A 222 6.55 -13.05 -21.09
N GLY A 223 5.24 -13.18 -21.24
CA GLY A 223 4.46 -12.45 -22.24
C GLY A 223 3.99 -11.07 -21.77
N ARG A 224 4.17 -10.75 -20.49
CA ARG A 224 3.72 -9.47 -19.92
C ARG A 224 4.88 -8.76 -19.22
N THR A 225 4.92 -7.44 -19.34
CA THR A 225 5.86 -6.61 -18.59
C THR A 225 5.41 -6.43 -17.14
N PHE A 226 4.11 -6.25 -16.95
CA PHE A 226 3.46 -6.06 -15.67
C PHE A 226 2.30 -7.05 -15.52
N MET A 227 1.78 -7.21 -14.31
CA MET A 227 0.54 -7.95 -14.11
C MET A 227 -0.61 -7.34 -14.93
N GLY A 228 -0.62 -6.02 -15.08
CA GLY A 228 -1.54 -5.28 -15.92
C GLY A 228 -1.31 -5.38 -17.43
N GLY A 229 -0.26 -6.09 -17.88
CA GLY A 229 0.12 -6.19 -19.27
C GLY A 229 1.22 -5.21 -19.67
N SER A 230 0.95 -4.28 -20.57
CA SER A 230 1.91 -3.25 -21.01
C SER A 230 2.04 -2.07 -20.04
N LYS A 231 1.09 -1.91 -19.12
CA LYS A 231 1.08 -0.89 -18.07
C LYS A 231 0.78 -1.54 -16.72
N PRO A 232 1.32 -0.97 -15.60
CA PRO A 232 1.00 -1.47 -14.29
C PRO A 232 -0.49 -1.31 -13.97
N ASN A 233 -1.10 -2.35 -13.41
CA ASN A 233 -2.42 -2.24 -12.79
C ASN A 233 -2.31 -2.01 -11.27
N LEU A 234 -3.43 -2.04 -10.57
CA LEU A 234 -3.45 -1.81 -9.11
C LEU A 234 -2.70 -2.90 -8.33
N ALA A 235 -2.63 -4.12 -8.85
CA ALA A 235 -1.86 -5.20 -8.23
C ALA A 235 -0.35 -4.92 -8.32
N ASP A 236 0.15 -4.49 -9.48
CA ASP A 236 1.56 -4.09 -9.64
C ASP A 236 1.92 -2.95 -8.66
N VAL A 237 1.08 -1.95 -8.57
CA VAL A 237 1.29 -0.80 -7.68
C VAL A 237 1.28 -1.24 -6.21
N SER A 238 0.38 -2.14 -5.83
CA SER A 238 0.27 -2.64 -4.46
C SER A 238 1.48 -3.48 -4.05
N VAL A 239 1.88 -4.43 -4.89
CA VAL A 239 3.06 -5.28 -4.64
C VAL A 239 4.35 -4.45 -4.61
N PHE A 240 4.50 -3.53 -5.55
CA PHE A 240 5.62 -2.60 -5.54
C PHE A 240 5.65 -1.76 -4.26
N GLY A 241 4.52 -1.17 -3.87
CA GLY A 241 4.42 -0.35 -2.67
C GLY A 241 4.83 -1.11 -1.40
N VAL A 242 4.38 -2.35 -1.26
CA VAL A 242 4.75 -3.21 -0.12
C VAL A 242 6.25 -3.51 -0.11
N LEU A 243 6.84 -3.92 -1.24
CA LEU A 243 8.26 -4.25 -1.33
C LEU A 243 9.17 -3.02 -1.20
N SER A 244 8.73 -1.86 -1.64
CA SER A 244 9.55 -0.66 -1.71
C SER A 244 9.99 -0.13 -0.35
N VAL A 245 9.31 -0.47 0.74
CA VAL A 245 9.73 -0.10 2.10
C VAL A 245 11.07 -0.72 2.49
N MET A 246 11.46 -1.80 1.83
CA MET A 246 12.74 -2.49 2.06
C MET A 246 13.88 -2.01 1.15
N GLU A 247 13.63 -1.15 0.18
CA GLU A 247 14.58 -0.85 -0.93
C GLU A 247 15.98 -0.49 -0.45
N ASN A 248 16.11 0.20 0.66
CA ASN A 248 17.40 0.63 1.21
C ASN A 248 17.96 -0.31 2.30
N LEU A 249 17.40 -1.50 2.43
CA LEU A 249 17.76 -2.46 3.48
C LEU A 249 18.39 -3.73 2.89
N ASP A 250 19.11 -4.47 3.73
CA ASP A 250 19.78 -5.73 3.35
C ASP A 250 18.78 -6.77 2.84
N SER A 251 17.57 -6.80 3.41
CA SER A 251 16.50 -7.68 2.96
C SER A 251 16.15 -7.51 1.48
N PHE A 252 16.12 -6.29 1.00
CA PHE A 252 15.85 -6.01 -0.41
C PHE A 252 17.03 -6.38 -1.31
N HIS A 253 18.25 -6.10 -0.85
CA HIS A 253 19.46 -6.51 -1.57
C HIS A 253 19.49 -8.04 -1.77
N ASP A 254 19.15 -8.81 -0.74
CA ASP A 254 19.05 -10.27 -0.83
C ASP A 254 17.96 -10.70 -1.82
N VAL A 255 16.82 -10.05 -1.81
CA VAL A 255 15.73 -10.30 -2.78
C VAL A 255 16.19 -10.09 -4.21
N LEU A 256 16.89 -9.00 -4.50
CA LEU A 256 17.43 -8.73 -5.84
C LEU A 256 18.45 -9.77 -6.27
N THR A 257 19.26 -10.28 -5.34
CA THR A 257 20.32 -11.27 -5.61
C THR A 257 19.75 -12.67 -5.85
N HIS A 258 18.72 -13.06 -5.10
CA HIS A 258 18.23 -14.45 -5.05
C HIS A 258 16.91 -14.68 -5.81
N THR A 259 16.32 -13.65 -6.40
CA THR A 259 15.08 -13.75 -7.17
C THR A 259 15.17 -13.01 -8.50
N ASN A 260 14.19 -13.21 -9.36
CA ASN A 260 14.10 -12.53 -10.66
C ASN A 260 13.27 -11.26 -10.65
N ILE A 261 13.02 -10.67 -9.45
CA ILE A 261 12.08 -9.55 -9.30
C ILE A 261 12.63 -8.21 -9.81
N LYS A 262 13.94 -8.09 -9.96
CA LYS A 262 14.63 -6.81 -10.24
C LYS A 262 14.06 -6.08 -11.46
N LYS A 263 13.91 -6.78 -12.57
CA LYS A 263 13.42 -6.17 -13.82
C LYS A 263 12.02 -5.58 -13.68
N TRP A 264 11.11 -6.38 -13.14
CA TRP A 264 9.75 -5.92 -12.87
C TRP A 264 9.72 -4.75 -11.88
N TYR A 265 10.48 -4.88 -10.79
CA TYR A 265 10.52 -3.87 -9.73
C TYR A 265 10.92 -2.49 -10.26
N TYR A 266 12.03 -2.40 -10.97
CA TYR A 266 12.52 -1.11 -11.45
C TYR A 266 11.72 -0.56 -12.64
N LYS A 267 11.14 -1.42 -13.47
CA LYS A 267 10.19 -0.97 -14.50
C LYS A 267 8.91 -0.42 -13.88
N THR A 268 8.41 -1.05 -12.82
CA THR A 268 7.25 -0.54 -12.09
C THR A 268 7.57 0.78 -11.40
N LYS A 269 8.72 0.89 -10.78
CA LYS A 269 9.19 2.14 -10.17
C LYS A 269 9.21 3.29 -11.18
N GLN A 270 9.77 3.06 -12.35
CA GLN A 270 9.82 4.05 -13.43
C GLN A 270 8.42 4.43 -13.92
N ALA A 271 7.54 3.44 -14.12
CA ALA A 271 6.18 3.69 -14.55
C ALA A 271 5.38 4.53 -13.52
N ILE A 272 5.59 4.29 -12.23
CA ILE A 272 4.97 5.10 -11.17
C ILE A 272 5.47 6.54 -11.21
N GLU A 273 6.77 6.74 -11.34
CA GLU A 273 7.38 8.08 -11.46
C GLU A 273 6.90 8.83 -12.70
N ASP A 274 6.68 8.13 -13.79
CA ASP A 274 6.19 8.68 -15.07
C ASP A 274 4.66 8.82 -15.12
N HIS A 275 3.95 8.56 -14.02
CA HIS A 275 2.49 8.53 -13.98
C HIS A 275 1.86 7.57 -14.99
N GLY A 276 2.56 6.46 -15.25
CA GLY A 276 2.20 5.46 -16.27
C GLY A 276 1.30 4.34 -15.76
N GLY A 277 0.57 4.54 -14.66
CA GLY A 277 -0.43 3.59 -14.17
C GLY A 277 -1.49 3.32 -15.23
N GLN A 278 -2.08 2.11 -15.21
CA GLN A 278 -3.16 1.77 -16.12
C GLN A 278 -4.32 2.73 -15.92
N THR A 279 -4.60 3.51 -16.95
CA THR A 279 -5.56 4.59 -16.86
C THR A 279 -6.96 4.05 -16.81
N LEU A 280 -7.69 4.49 -15.83
CA LEU A 280 -9.03 4.04 -15.60
C LEU A 280 -10.00 4.81 -16.51
N ASN A 281 -9.95 6.12 -16.55
CA ASN A 281 -10.69 6.94 -17.52
C ASN A 281 -10.08 8.35 -17.56
N HIS A 282 -9.57 8.78 -18.71
CA HIS A 282 -8.87 10.04 -18.89
C HIS A 282 -9.70 11.29 -18.57
N LYS A 283 -10.98 11.28 -18.84
CA LYS A 283 -11.85 12.46 -18.73
C LYS A 283 -12.02 12.96 -17.30
N TYR A 284 -12.10 12.06 -16.33
CA TYR A 284 -12.21 12.43 -14.89
C TYR A 284 -10.87 12.65 -14.24
N TYR A 285 -9.87 11.99 -14.73
CA TYR A 285 -8.49 12.24 -14.37
C TYR A 285 -8.12 13.71 -14.56
N ASP A 286 -8.47 14.28 -15.72
CA ASP A 286 -8.24 15.69 -16.00
C ASP A 286 -9.00 16.61 -15.03
N GLN A 287 -10.15 16.20 -14.50
CA GLN A 287 -10.89 16.94 -13.47
C GLN A 287 -10.24 16.88 -12.09
N LEU A 288 -9.56 15.80 -11.75
CA LEU A 288 -8.77 15.70 -10.53
C LEU A 288 -7.48 16.50 -10.60
N VAL A 289 -6.86 16.53 -11.78
CA VAL A 289 -5.55 17.17 -12.00
C VAL A 289 -5.67 18.65 -12.37
N SER A 290 -6.70 19.07 -13.11
CA SER A 290 -6.77 20.39 -13.77
C SER A 290 -7.09 21.59 -12.87
N LYS A 291 -7.18 21.45 -11.53
CA LYS A 291 -7.59 22.54 -10.63
C LYS A 291 -6.59 22.84 -9.52
N THR A 292 -5.35 22.47 -9.69
CA THR A 292 -4.25 22.80 -8.77
C THR A 292 -3.26 23.81 -9.37
N CYS A 293 -3.70 24.61 -10.35
CA CYS A 293 -2.98 25.81 -10.77
C CYS A 293 -3.68 27.05 -10.25
#